data_74bc1441b5315913bebffce76463eef1
#
_entry.id   74bc1441b5315913bebffce76463eef1
#
_cell.length_a   1.000
_cell.length_b   1.000
_cell.length_c   1.000
_cell.angle_alpha   90.00
_cell.angle_beta   90.00
_cell.angle_gamma   90.00
#
_symmetry.space_group_name_H-M   'P 1'
#
loop_
_entity.id
_entity.type
_entity.pdbx_description
1 polymer ?
#
loop_
_entity_poly.entity_id
_entity_poly.type
_entity_poly.pdbx_seq_one_letter_code
_entity_poly.pdbx_strand_id
1 'polypeptide(L)'
;MAHTLLFSGYGAPGCDDLAVCRLTADGTLETLSTLRHGRAPSFCCRGQNGWIYAASERGDGADVTAYVLDGTTLRETARIEIPTGRALCHLYACGD
;
A
#
# COMPACT_ATOMS: atom_id res chain seq x y z
N MET A 1 -16.14 -11.16 14.11
CA MET A 1 -14.70 -11.17 13.81
C MET A 1 -14.36 -9.92 13.02
N ALA A 2 -13.26 -9.29 13.35
CA ALA A 2 -12.82 -8.09 12.65
C ALA A 2 -11.65 -8.42 11.70
N HIS A 3 -11.58 -7.72 10.59
CA HIS A 3 -10.49 -7.84 9.64
C HIS A 3 -9.81 -6.49 9.43
N THR A 4 -8.50 -6.50 9.37
CA THR A 4 -7.74 -5.32 8.96
C THR A 4 -7.58 -5.34 7.45
N LEU A 5 -7.95 -4.25 6.81
CA LEU A 5 -7.89 -4.09 5.37
C LEU A 5 -6.98 -2.92 5.02
N LEU A 6 -6.29 -3.06 3.91
CA LEU A 6 -5.48 -1.99 3.35
C LEU A 6 -6.09 -1.57 2.03
N PHE A 7 -6.37 -0.28 1.89
CA PHE A 7 -6.84 0.30 0.65
C PHE A 7 -5.74 1.13 0.01
N SER A 8 -5.61 1.01 -1.30
CA SER A 8 -4.65 1.79 -2.07
C SER A 8 -5.32 2.29 -3.35
N GLY A 9 -4.84 3.40 -3.86
CA GLY A 9 -5.42 4.00 -5.06
C GLY A 9 -4.57 5.13 -5.58
N TYR A 10 -5.12 5.90 -6.50
CA TYR A 10 -4.39 7.01 -7.09
C TYR A 10 -4.32 8.23 -6.18
N GLY A 11 -5.36 8.47 -5.43
CA GLY A 11 -5.48 9.66 -4.60
C GLY A 11 -5.61 10.94 -5.42
N ALA A 12 -6.22 11.96 -4.84
CA ALA A 12 -6.21 13.30 -5.42
C ALA A 12 -4.89 14.00 -5.04
N PRO A 13 -4.42 14.98 -5.82
CA PRO A 13 -3.21 15.72 -5.47
C PRO A 13 -3.29 16.29 -4.06
N GLY A 14 -2.27 16.02 -3.26
CA GLY A 14 -2.20 16.49 -1.88
C GLY A 14 -3.01 15.68 -0.88
N CYS A 15 -3.71 14.62 -1.31
CA CYS A 15 -4.50 13.77 -0.43
C CYS A 15 -3.78 12.46 -0.12
N ASP A 16 -4.16 11.81 0.99
CA ASP A 16 -3.66 10.48 1.32
C ASP A 16 -4.24 9.46 0.34
N ASP A 17 -3.43 8.48 -0.01
CA ASP A 17 -3.76 7.48 -1.02
C ASP A 17 -3.63 6.04 -0.51
N LEU A 18 -3.25 5.87 0.74
CA LEU A 18 -3.24 4.60 1.44
C LEU A 18 -4.08 4.73 2.70
N ALA A 19 -4.85 3.71 3.02
CA ALA A 19 -5.65 3.69 4.24
C ALA A 19 -5.63 2.32 4.88
N VAL A 20 -5.44 2.29 6.19
CA VAL A 20 -5.60 1.09 7.01
C VAL A 20 -6.97 1.18 7.67
N CYS A 21 -7.78 0.18 7.47
CA CYS A 21 -9.16 0.15 7.94
C CYS A 21 -9.44 -1.14 8.70
N ARG A 22 -10.47 -1.09 9.53
CA ARG A 22 -11.01 -2.28 10.19
C ARG A 22 -12.44 -2.52 9.70
N LEU A 23 -12.68 -3.74 9.23
CA LEU A 23 -14.03 -4.20 8.93
C LEU A 23 -14.50 -5.02 10.10
N THR A 24 -15.56 -4.55 10.77
CA THR A 24 -16.11 -5.21 11.95
C THR A 24 -17.10 -6.32 11.55
N ALA A 25 -17.47 -7.16 12.51
CA ALA A 25 -18.35 -8.29 12.25
C ALA A 25 -19.76 -7.87 11.80
N ASP A 26 -20.19 -6.66 12.16
CA ASP A 26 -21.50 -6.14 11.75
C ASP A 26 -21.46 -5.41 10.40
N GLY A 27 -20.31 -5.41 9.72
CA GLY A 27 -20.16 -4.78 8.41
C GLY A 27 -19.77 -3.31 8.44
N THR A 28 -19.44 -2.77 9.61
CA THR A 28 -18.96 -1.39 9.73
C THR A 28 -17.50 -1.30 9.33
N LEU A 29 -17.15 -0.28 8.55
CA LEU A 29 -15.79 0.00 8.16
C LEU A 29 -15.28 1.24 8.88
N GLU A 30 -14.18 1.07 9.61
CA GLU A 30 -13.54 2.16 10.36
C GLU A 30 -12.18 2.46 9.74
N THR A 31 -11.88 3.73 9.47
CA THR A 31 -10.54 4.15 9.07
C THR A 31 -9.68 4.31 10.31
N LEU A 32 -8.59 3.54 10.39
CA LEU A 32 -7.67 3.57 11.53
C LEU A 32 -6.52 4.54 11.31
N SER A 33 -5.98 4.59 10.10
CA SER A 33 -4.94 5.53 9.73
C SER A 33 -4.91 5.73 8.23
N THR A 34 -4.33 6.84 7.79
CA THR A 34 -4.09 7.12 6.37
C THR A 34 -2.65 7.57 6.18
N LEU A 35 -2.14 7.41 4.96
CA LEU A 35 -0.78 7.79 4.61
C LEU A 35 -0.74 8.24 3.16
N ARG A 36 0.07 9.24 2.89
CA ARG A 36 0.32 9.66 1.52
C ARG A 36 1.58 9.00 0.98
N HIS A 37 1.44 8.13 0.00
CA HIS A 37 2.55 7.57 -0.77
C HIS A 37 3.03 8.58 -1.82
N GLY A 38 2.10 9.19 -2.54
CA GLY A 38 2.37 10.30 -3.44
C GLY A 38 2.75 9.89 -4.86
N ARG A 39 2.77 8.59 -5.19
CA ARG A 39 3.19 8.10 -6.50
C ARG A 39 2.22 7.08 -7.09
N ALA A 40 0.93 7.32 -6.90
CA ALA A 40 -0.14 6.46 -7.42
C ALA A 40 0.05 5.00 -7.00
N PRO A 41 -0.03 4.68 -5.68
CA PRO A 41 0.12 3.31 -5.20
C PRO A 41 -1.14 2.50 -5.48
N SER A 42 -1.35 2.16 -6.72
CA SER A 42 -2.61 1.56 -7.17
C SER A 42 -2.77 0.11 -6.76
N PHE A 43 -1.69 -0.55 -6.35
CA PHE A 43 -1.75 -1.94 -5.92
C PHE A 43 -0.79 -2.20 -4.78
N CYS A 44 -1.28 -2.95 -3.78
CA CYS A 44 -0.48 -3.41 -2.66
C CYS A 44 -0.60 -4.92 -2.51
N CYS A 45 0.45 -5.54 -2.00
CA CYS A 45 0.39 -6.94 -1.59
C CYS A 45 1.12 -7.13 -0.27
N ARG A 46 0.80 -8.23 0.40
CA ARG A 46 1.45 -8.62 1.65
C ARG A 46 2.44 -9.74 1.39
N GLY A 47 3.67 -9.58 1.83
CA GLY A 47 4.68 -10.63 1.78
C GLY A 47 4.52 -11.63 2.91
N GLN A 48 5.21 -12.75 2.81
CA GLN A 48 5.17 -13.80 3.85
C GLN A 48 5.79 -13.32 5.16
N ASN A 49 6.70 -12.37 5.10
CA ASN A 49 7.28 -11.73 6.28
C ASN A 49 6.32 -10.74 6.97
N GLY A 50 5.14 -10.56 6.43
CA GLY A 50 4.15 -9.61 6.95
C GLY A 50 4.33 -8.18 6.48
N TRP A 51 5.38 -7.88 5.75
CA TRP A 51 5.58 -6.56 5.17
C TRP A 51 4.60 -6.33 4.01
N ILE A 52 4.29 -5.06 3.78
CA ILE A 52 3.36 -4.64 2.74
C ILE A 52 4.15 -3.91 1.67
N TYR A 53 3.93 -4.26 0.41
CA TYR A 53 4.62 -3.68 -0.73
C TYR A 53 3.61 -2.94 -1.60
N ALA A 54 3.93 -1.71 -1.95
CA ALA A 54 3.08 -0.87 -2.80
C ALA A 54 3.79 -0.59 -4.12
N ALA A 55 3.10 -0.87 -5.22
CA ALA A 55 3.58 -0.58 -6.56
C ALA A 55 3.12 0.81 -6.98
N SER A 56 4.03 1.64 -7.48
CA SER A 56 3.64 2.93 -8.04
C SER A 56 3.27 2.78 -9.50
N GLU A 57 2.07 3.26 -9.84
CA GLU A 57 1.58 3.21 -11.23
C GLU A 57 1.70 4.60 -11.84
N ARG A 58 2.94 5.03 -12.10
CA ARG A 58 3.21 6.32 -12.74
C ARG A 58 3.79 6.12 -14.13
N GLY A 59 3.50 7.05 -15.04
CA GLY A 59 3.87 6.92 -16.43
C GLY A 59 5.36 7.17 -16.73
N ASP A 60 6.08 7.80 -15.80
CA ASP A 60 7.46 8.21 -15.99
C ASP A 60 8.48 7.33 -15.27
N GLY A 61 8.03 6.25 -14.69
CA GLY A 61 8.92 5.34 -13.97
C GLY A 61 8.17 4.30 -13.17
N ALA A 62 8.91 3.56 -12.36
CA ALA A 62 8.35 2.54 -11.50
C ALA A 62 9.14 2.44 -10.21
N ASP A 63 8.45 2.26 -9.11
CA ASP A 63 9.08 1.95 -7.84
C ASP A 63 8.19 1.04 -7.00
N VAL A 64 8.80 0.40 -6.03
CA VAL A 64 8.11 -0.40 -5.02
C VAL A 64 8.52 0.15 -3.66
N THR A 65 7.54 0.45 -2.84
CA THR A 65 7.74 0.89 -1.46
C THR A 65 7.35 -0.22 -0.52
N ALA A 66 8.20 -0.48 0.47
CA ALA A 66 7.94 -1.46 1.50
C ALA A 66 7.51 -0.76 2.78
N TYR A 67 6.45 -1.27 3.40
CA TYR A 67 5.91 -0.77 4.66
C TYR A 67 5.84 -1.89 5.68
N VAL A 68 5.97 -1.51 6.94
CA VAL A 68 5.63 -2.36 8.08
C VAL A 68 4.38 -1.78 8.71
N LEU A 69 3.42 -2.64 9.03
CA LEU A 69 2.25 -2.23 9.80
C LEU A 69 2.62 -2.25 11.27
N ASP A 70 2.74 -1.07 11.85
CA ASP A 70 3.12 -0.87 13.25
C ASP A 70 1.85 -0.49 14.02
N GLY A 71 1.24 -1.48 14.67
CA GLY A 71 -0.09 -1.31 15.24
C GLY A 71 -1.12 -1.08 14.13
N THR A 72 -1.60 0.14 14.00
CA THR A 72 -2.57 0.54 12.96
C THR A 72 -1.99 1.52 11.95
N THR A 73 -0.68 1.77 12.01
CA THR A 73 0.00 2.78 11.20
C THR A 73 1.03 2.13 10.28
N LEU A 74 1.03 2.51 9.02
CA LEU A 74 2.05 2.09 8.08
C LEU A 74 3.31 2.91 8.27
N ARG A 75 4.46 2.23 8.33
CA ARG A 75 5.76 2.87 8.41
C ARG A 75 6.61 2.43 7.22
N GLU A 76 7.06 3.40 6.44
CA GLU A 76 7.92 3.11 5.29
C GLU A 76 9.28 2.59 5.76
N THR A 77 9.73 1.48 5.18
CA THR A 77 11.03 0.89 5.51
C THR A 77 12.01 0.98 4.36
N ALA A 78 11.53 0.93 3.12
CA ALA A 78 12.40 0.97 1.95
C ALA A 78 11.60 1.43 0.72
N ARG A 79 12.31 2.01 -0.22
CA ARG A 79 11.75 2.36 -1.53
C ARG A 79 12.80 2.04 -2.59
N ILE A 80 12.41 1.28 -3.60
CA ILE A 80 13.31 0.78 -4.62
C ILE A 80 12.80 1.22 -5.99
N GLU A 81 13.63 1.92 -6.75
CA GLU A 81 13.33 2.24 -8.13
C GLU A 81 13.55 1.01 -9.01
N ILE A 82 12.67 0.84 -10.00
CA ILE A 82 12.81 -0.19 -11.03
C ILE A 82 13.26 0.51 -12.29
N PRO A 83 14.55 0.42 -12.67
CA PRO A 83 15.11 1.31 -13.69
C PRO A 83 14.48 1.15 -15.08
N THR A 84 13.94 -0.04 -15.39
CA THR A 84 13.38 -0.32 -16.71
C THR A 84 11.85 -0.40 -16.69
N GLY A 85 11.22 -0.14 -15.55
CA GLY A 85 9.77 -0.27 -15.39
C GLY A 85 9.03 1.03 -15.55
N ARG A 86 7.75 0.93 -15.88
CA ARG A 86 6.81 2.05 -15.90
C ARG A 86 5.43 1.51 -15.54
N ALA A 87 4.64 2.33 -14.89
CA ALA A 87 3.23 2.07 -14.65
C ALA A 87 2.99 0.68 -14.05
N LEU A 88 3.71 0.35 -12.97
CA LEU A 88 3.48 -0.91 -12.26
C LEU A 88 2.06 -0.97 -11.76
N CYS A 89 1.35 -2.02 -12.10
CA CYS A 89 -0.05 -2.17 -11.72
C CYS A 89 -0.33 -3.46 -10.93
N HIS A 90 0.69 -4.27 -10.68
CA HIS A 90 0.50 -5.51 -9.91
C HIS A 90 1.82 -5.98 -9.30
N LEU A 91 1.73 -6.57 -8.11
CA LEU A 91 2.83 -7.21 -7.41
C LEU A 91 2.38 -8.59 -6.94
N TYR A 92 3.29 -9.52 -6.90
CA TYR A 92 3.04 -10.83 -6.32
C TYR A 92 4.25 -11.27 -5.50
N ALA A 93 4.02 -11.62 -4.25
CA ALA A 93 5.07 -12.12 -3.36
C ALA A 93 5.22 -13.63 -3.55
N CYS A 94 6.37 -14.06 -4.07
CA CYS A 94 6.60 -15.44 -4.44
C CYS A 94 7.70 -16.10 -3.60
N GLY A 95 7.68 -15.85 -2.35
CA GLY A 95 8.65 -16.38 -1.38
C GLY A 95 9.12 -15.29 -0.45
N ASP A 96 10.19 -15.56 0.26
CA ASP A 96 10.70 -14.61 1.25
C ASP A 96 11.65 -13.59 0.65
#